data_189fc64d448174e43d6bd3600b3a31e1
#
_entry.id   189fc64d448174e43d6bd3600b3a31e1
#
_cell.length_a   1.000
_cell.length_b   1.000
_cell.length_c   1.000
_cell.angle_alpha   90.00
_cell.angle_beta   90.00
_cell.angle_gamma   90.00
#
_symmetry.space_group_name_H-M   'P 1'
#
loop_
_entity.id
_entity.type
_entity.pdbx_description
1 polymer ?
#
loop_
_entity_poly.entity_id
_entity_poly.type
_entity_poly.pdbx_seq_one_letter_code
_entity_poly.pdbx_strand_id
1 'polypeptide(L)'
;MTFGHPYFLLLLLLLPVLGWLKGRQGKPPAFVYSSVQLVRGILNVSRTRSGAFLAALRWLTLALLIIALAQPRLTKSETKVTASGVDIAVALDMSGSMASEDFEAPRESWVNASPSRLNRLEMAKQVLKAFIDKRPTDRIGIVAFATEAYIASPLTLDHEFLLRNLDRLQLGTINDNRTAIGSALSTAINRLRELKSKSKIVILMTDGQNNAGKVPPLTVAEAAQKLGVKVYTIGVGMRGMAPMPQYWGGRKVGYRQVPVDIDEDTLQK
;
A
#
# COMPACT_ATOMS: atom_id res chain seq x y z
N MET A 1 -10.66 -6.33 -19.81
CA MET A 1 -9.49 -6.65 -20.66
C MET A 1 -9.24 -5.48 -21.58
N THR A 2 -8.06 -4.90 -21.56
CA THR A 2 -7.65 -3.84 -22.48
C THR A 2 -6.50 -4.34 -23.33
N PHE A 3 -6.41 -3.89 -24.58
CA PHE A 3 -5.29 -4.20 -25.45
C PHE A 3 -4.28 -3.06 -25.40
N GLY A 4 -3.00 -3.37 -25.24
CA GLY A 4 -1.94 -2.36 -25.21
C GLY A 4 -1.79 -1.66 -26.57
N HIS A 5 -1.94 -2.43 -27.67
CA HIS A 5 -1.84 -1.95 -29.03
C HIS A 5 -2.96 -2.51 -29.91
N PRO A 6 -4.19 -1.96 -29.84
CA PRO A 6 -5.36 -2.50 -30.57
C PRO A 6 -5.20 -2.48 -32.10
N TYR A 7 -4.34 -1.63 -32.62
CA TYR A 7 -4.11 -1.49 -34.09
C TYR A 7 -3.57 -2.78 -34.72
N PHE A 8 -2.84 -3.62 -33.97
CA PHE A 8 -2.36 -4.90 -34.51
C PHE A 8 -3.48 -5.89 -34.76
N LEU A 9 -4.66 -5.75 -34.17
CA LEU A 9 -5.81 -6.58 -34.48
C LEU A 9 -6.31 -6.38 -35.93
N LEU A 10 -6.04 -5.24 -36.56
CA LEU A 10 -6.37 -4.99 -37.96
C LEU A 10 -5.59 -5.93 -38.90
N LEU A 11 -4.42 -6.43 -38.49
CA LEU A 11 -3.66 -7.43 -39.26
C LEU A 11 -4.41 -8.77 -39.38
N LEU A 12 -5.36 -9.07 -38.48
CA LEU A 12 -6.22 -10.26 -38.61
C LEU A 12 -7.07 -10.21 -39.87
N LEU A 13 -7.51 -9.02 -40.32
CA LEU A 13 -8.24 -8.83 -41.58
C LEU A 13 -7.39 -9.13 -42.82
N LEU A 14 -6.09 -9.07 -42.68
CA LEU A 14 -5.15 -9.34 -43.80
C LEU A 14 -4.96 -10.86 -44.01
N LEU A 15 -5.22 -11.69 -42.98
CA LEU A 15 -5.07 -13.15 -43.11
C LEU A 15 -5.97 -13.79 -44.18
N PRO A 16 -7.29 -13.51 -44.28
CA PRO A 16 -8.12 -14.07 -45.35
C PRO A 16 -7.71 -13.58 -46.75
N VAL A 17 -7.25 -12.32 -46.86
CA VAL A 17 -6.74 -11.76 -48.12
C VAL A 17 -5.48 -12.50 -48.58
N LEU A 18 -4.54 -12.76 -47.67
CA LEU A 18 -3.34 -13.56 -47.94
C LEU A 18 -3.70 -15.01 -48.29
N GLY A 19 -4.70 -15.60 -47.64
CA GLY A 19 -5.22 -16.92 -47.94
C GLY A 19 -5.81 -17.01 -49.38
N TRP A 20 -6.56 -15.99 -49.77
CA TRP A 20 -7.16 -15.89 -51.10
C TRP A 20 -6.10 -15.68 -52.19
N LEU A 21 -5.11 -14.81 -51.97
CA LEU A 21 -3.98 -14.60 -52.87
C LEU A 21 -3.16 -15.87 -53.06
N LYS A 22 -2.90 -16.63 -51.98
CA LYS A 22 -2.17 -17.90 -52.06
C LYS A 22 -2.97 -18.98 -52.78
N GLY A 23 -4.29 -18.98 -52.67
CA GLY A 23 -5.17 -19.87 -53.44
C GLY A 23 -5.17 -19.58 -54.93
N ARG A 24 -4.86 -18.33 -55.35
CA ARG A 24 -4.73 -17.92 -56.77
C ARG A 24 -3.35 -18.19 -57.37
N GLN A 25 -2.30 -18.31 -56.58
CA GLN A 25 -0.95 -18.59 -57.04
C GLN A 25 -0.82 -20.08 -57.36
N GLY A 26 -1.07 -20.41 -58.63
CA GLY A 26 -0.58 -21.54 -59.41
C GLY A 26 -0.60 -22.94 -58.79
N LYS A 27 -0.67 -23.90 -59.69
CA LYS A 27 -0.51 -25.33 -59.38
C LYS A 27 0.83 -25.58 -58.69
N PRO A 28 0.91 -26.46 -57.70
CA PRO A 28 2.20 -26.81 -57.10
C PRO A 28 3.16 -27.32 -58.15
N PRO A 29 4.45 -27.04 -58.07
CA PRO A 29 5.43 -27.51 -59.03
C PRO A 29 5.31 -29.02 -59.16
N ALA A 30 4.91 -29.48 -60.34
CA ALA A 30 4.80 -30.90 -60.63
C ALA A 30 6.15 -31.39 -61.14
N PHE A 31 6.72 -32.38 -60.46
CA PHE A 31 7.84 -33.11 -61.03
C PHE A 31 7.36 -33.94 -62.23
N VAL A 32 7.95 -33.71 -63.41
CA VAL A 32 7.66 -34.49 -64.60
C VAL A 32 8.53 -35.74 -64.56
N TYR A 33 7.90 -36.89 -64.25
CA TYR A 33 8.55 -38.19 -64.31
C TYR A 33 8.25 -38.86 -65.68
N SER A 34 9.27 -39.41 -66.30
CA SER A 34 9.17 -40.07 -67.59
C SER A 34 8.41 -41.43 -67.60
N SER A 35 8.09 -41.98 -66.41
CA SER A 35 7.30 -43.22 -66.31
C SER A 35 6.21 -43.10 -65.24
N VAL A 36 4.98 -42.87 -65.69
CA VAL A 36 3.81 -42.74 -64.89
C VAL A 36 3.31 -44.08 -64.30
N GLN A 37 3.67 -45.21 -64.90
CA GLN A 37 3.19 -46.54 -64.57
C GLN A 37 3.79 -47.05 -63.21
N LEU A 38 5.05 -46.76 -62.96
CA LEU A 38 5.72 -47.12 -61.71
C LEU A 38 5.20 -46.35 -60.49
N VAL A 39 4.76 -45.11 -60.69
CA VAL A 39 4.29 -44.22 -59.62
C VAL A 39 2.82 -44.49 -59.27
N ARG A 40 1.99 -45.01 -60.24
CA ARG A 40 0.59 -45.36 -59.96
C ARG A 40 0.45 -46.52 -58.98
N GLY A 41 1.38 -47.47 -58.92
CA GLY A 41 1.36 -48.57 -57.99
C GLY A 41 1.68 -48.18 -56.52
N ILE A 42 2.39 -47.08 -56.35
CA ILE A 42 2.84 -46.57 -55.03
C ILE A 42 1.92 -45.44 -54.50
N LEU A 43 1.21 -44.76 -55.43
CA LEU A 43 0.33 -43.62 -55.08
C LEU A 43 -1.14 -44.04 -54.81
N ASN A 44 -1.35 -45.12 -54.05
CA ASN A 44 -2.54 -45.17 -53.23
C ASN A 44 -2.38 -44.28 -52.00
N VAL A 45 -1.69 -43.16 -52.18
CA VAL A 45 -1.58 -42.14 -51.15
C VAL A 45 -2.92 -41.43 -51.11
N SER A 46 -3.76 -41.86 -50.21
CA SER A 46 -4.92 -41.14 -49.78
C SER A 46 -4.51 -39.69 -49.62
N ARG A 47 -5.28 -38.79 -50.19
CA ARG A 47 -5.14 -37.34 -50.00
C ARG A 47 -5.03 -37.07 -48.49
N THR A 48 -3.79 -37.07 -48.00
CA THR A 48 -3.51 -37.03 -46.57
C THR A 48 -4.02 -35.72 -46.03
N ARG A 49 -4.98 -35.81 -45.09
CA ARG A 49 -5.51 -34.67 -44.29
C ARG A 49 -4.38 -33.90 -43.58
N SER A 50 -3.15 -34.48 -43.51
CA SER A 50 -1.97 -33.87 -42.91
C SER A 50 -1.56 -32.56 -43.57
N GLY A 51 -1.67 -32.40 -44.88
CA GLY A 51 -1.35 -31.13 -45.57
C GLY A 51 -2.32 -30.00 -45.20
N ALA A 52 -3.62 -30.34 -45.07
CA ALA A 52 -4.62 -29.39 -44.63
C ALA A 52 -4.45 -29.01 -43.15
N PHE A 53 -4.08 -30.00 -42.31
CA PHE A 53 -3.80 -29.79 -40.91
C PHE A 53 -2.59 -28.87 -40.69
N LEU A 54 -1.49 -29.11 -41.38
CA LEU A 54 -0.28 -28.25 -41.32
C LEU A 54 -0.57 -26.83 -41.81
N ALA A 55 -1.39 -26.68 -42.86
CA ALA A 55 -1.81 -25.36 -43.31
C ALA A 55 -2.68 -24.65 -42.28
N ALA A 56 -3.62 -25.33 -41.66
CA ALA A 56 -4.46 -24.79 -40.58
C ALA A 56 -3.63 -24.37 -39.34
N LEU A 57 -2.66 -25.21 -38.97
CA LEU A 57 -1.74 -24.91 -37.85
C LEU A 57 -0.92 -23.65 -38.14
N ARG A 58 -0.43 -23.48 -39.36
CA ARG A 58 0.32 -22.29 -39.78
C ARG A 58 -0.53 -21.00 -39.69
N TRP A 59 -1.79 -21.06 -40.10
CA TRP A 59 -2.71 -19.92 -39.98
C TRP A 59 -3.07 -19.62 -38.53
N LEU A 60 -3.24 -20.65 -37.70
CA LEU A 60 -3.48 -20.52 -36.29
C LEU A 60 -2.29 -19.83 -35.57
N THR A 61 -1.06 -20.25 -35.86
CA THR A 61 0.13 -19.63 -35.26
C THR A 61 0.26 -18.16 -35.63
N LEU A 62 -0.02 -17.79 -36.91
CA LEU A 62 -0.03 -16.40 -37.33
C LEU A 62 -1.10 -15.57 -36.57
N ALA A 63 -2.31 -16.12 -36.43
CA ALA A 63 -3.37 -15.45 -35.70
C ALA A 63 -3.00 -15.23 -34.22
N LEU A 64 -2.45 -16.26 -33.54
CA LEU A 64 -1.99 -16.17 -32.16
C LEU A 64 -0.85 -15.16 -31.99
N LEU A 65 0.06 -15.09 -32.95
CA LEU A 65 1.15 -14.12 -32.95
C LEU A 65 0.62 -12.68 -33.05
N ILE A 66 -0.38 -12.44 -33.90
CA ILE A 66 -1.04 -11.12 -34.00
C ILE A 66 -1.74 -10.74 -32.70
N ILE A 67 -2.42 -11.70 -32.04
CA ILE A 67 -3.07 -11.48 -30.75
C ILE A 67 -2.02 -11.19 -29.67
N ALA A 68 -0.88 -11.88 -29.68
CA ALA A 68 0.22 -11.64 -28.76
C ALA A 68 0.82 -10.24 -28.94
N LEU A 69 0.98 -9.78 -30.19
CA LEU A 69 1.42 -8.42 -30.49
C LEU A 69 0.44 -7.34 -30.03
N ALA A 70 -0.86 -7.64 -30.02
CA ALA A 70 -1.87 -6.74 -29.48
C ALA A 70 -1.78 -6.56 -27.96
N GLN A 71 -0.96 -7.37 -27.25
CA GLN A 71 -0.71 -7.31 -25.82
C GLN A 71 -2.01 -7.26 -24.99
N PRO A 72 -2.76 -8.37 -24.89
CA PRO A 72 -3.92 -8.41 -24.01
C PRO A 72 -3.47 -8.21 -22.55
N ARG A 73 -3.93 -7.12 -21.92
CA ARG A 73 -3.63 -6.79 -20.54
C ARG A 73 -4.86 -7.02 -19.68
N LEU A 74 -4.72 -7.82 -18.65
CA LEU A 74 -5.67 -7.89 -17.57
C LEU A 74 -5.45 -6.68 -16.65
N THR A 75 -5.98 -5.53 -17.03
CA THR A 75 -6.00 -4.39 -16.11
C THR A 75 -7.05 -4.69 -15.04
N LYS A 76 -6.61 -4.85 -13.80
CA LYS A 76 -7.50 -4.55 -12.68
C LYS A 76 -7.87 -3.08 -12.87
N SER A 77 -9.15 -2.79 -13.09
CA SER A 77 -9.64 -1.41 -13.04
C SER A 77 -9.29 -0.88 -11.65
N GLU A 78 -8.27 -0.03 -11.60
CA GLU A 78 -8.13 0.84 -10.43
C GLU A 78 -9.39 1.69 -10.43
N THR A 79 -10.31 1.35 -9.56
CA THR A 79 -11.43 2.23 -9.24
C THR A 79 -10.76 3.49 -8.70
N LYS A 80 -10.70 4.55 -9.53
CA LYS A 80 -10.32 5.88 -9.05
C LYS A 80 -11.43 6.28 -8.08
N VAL A 81 -11.29 5.87 -6.84
CA VAL A 81 -12.10 6.38 -5.75
C VAL A 81 -11.71 7.85 -5.65
N THR A 82 -12.56 8.71 -6.20
CA THR A 82 -12.39 10.15 -6.07
C THR A 82 -12.61 10.43 -4.58
N ALA A 83 -11.53 10.66 -3.84
CA ALA A 83 -11.61 11.06 -2.46
C ALA A 83 -12.35 12.40 -2.41
N SER A 84 -13.59 12.39 -1.99
CA SER A 84 -14.32 13.60 -1.61
C SER A 84 -14.10 13.94 -0.14
N GLY A 85 -13.27 13.15 0.54
CA GLY A 85 -12.98 13.21 1.97
C GLY A 85 -11.86 14.17 2.34
N VAL A 86 -11.48 14.10 3.59
CA VAL A 86 -10.44 14.89 4.23
C VAL A 86 -9.09 14.17 4.07
N ASP A 87 -8.01 14.95 3.94
CA ASP A 87 -6.65 14.41 4.02
C ASP A 87 -6.13 14.50 5.45
N ILE A 88 -5.84 13.37 6.04
CA ILE A 88 -5.45 13.25 7.45
C ILE A 88 -4.06 12.63 7.55
N ALA A 89 -3.11 13.35 8.15
CA ALA A 89 -1.81 12.81 8.51
C ALA A 89 -1.76 12.60 10.03
N VAL A 90 -1.57 11.37 10.47
CA VAL A 90 -1.43 11.03 11.88
C VAL A 90 0.06 10.99 12.23
N ALA A 91 0.48 11.81 13.18
CA ALA A 91 1.82 11.76 13.77
C ALA A 91 1.73 10.95 15.06
N LEU A 92 2.28 9.73 15.06
CA LEU A 92 2.23 8.78 16.18
C LEU A 92 3.57 8.71 16.88
N ASP A 93 3.57 9.00 18.17
CA ASP A 93 4.74 8.91 19.02
C ASP A 93 5.14 7.46 19.27
N MET A 94 6.42 7.18 19.12
CA MET A 94 7.06 5.89 19.40
C MET A 94 8.25 6.06 20.36
N SER A 95 8.28 7.14 21.14
CA SER A 95 9.31 7.34 22.17
C SER A 95 9.19 6.31 23.30
N GLY A 96 10.27 6.16 24.07
CA GLY A 96 10.35 5.14 25.11
C GLY A 96 9.28 5.27 26.21
N SER A 97 8.72 6.48 26.45
CA SER A 97 7.61 6.72 27.36
C SER A 97 6.32 6.01 26.97
N MET A 98 6.12 5.79 25.65
CA MET A 98 4.98 5.03 25.11
C MET A 98 4.99 3.54 25.51
N ALA A 99 6.07 3.04 26.12
CA ALA A 99 6.14 1.70 26.71
C ALA A 99 5.40 1.59 28.04
N SER A 100 5.01 2.71 28.68
CA SER A 100 4.30 2.70 29.96
C SER A 100 2.95 1.98 29.82
N GLU A 101 2.64 1.12 30.81
CA GLU A 101 1.46 0.26 30.81
C GLU A 101 0.36 0.85 31.71
N ASP A 102 -0.17 1.99 31.30
CA ASP A 102 -1.17 2.76 32.07
C ASP A 102 -2.61 2.26 31.88
N PHE A 103 -2.85 1.50 30.81
CA PHE A 103 -4.19 1.10 30.40
C PHE A 103 -4.48 -0.35 30.76
N GLU A 104 -5.71 -0.61 31.19
CA GLU A 104 -6.21 -1.98 31.36
C GLU A 104 -6.74 -2.48 30.01
N ALA A 105 -6.34 -3.69 29.64
CA ALA A 105 -6.90 -4.32 28.44
C ALA A 105 -8.42 -4.55 28.63
N PRO A 106 -9.24 -4.38 27.58
CA PRO A 106 -10.64 -4.78 27.62
C PRO A 106 -10.75 -6.24 28.07
N ARG A 107 -11.57 -6.53 29.04
CA ARG A 107 -11.79 -7.89 29.52
C ARG A 107 -12.56 -8.67 28.44
N GLU A 108 -11.84 -9.27 27.52
CA GLU A 108 -12.40 -10.29 26.65
C GLU A 108 -12.38 -11.62 27.40
N SER A 109 -13.55 -12.05 27.83
CA SER A 109 -13.79 -13.41 28.35
C SER A 109 -13.63 -13.64 29.86
N TRP A 110 -14.56 -14.40 30.36
CA TRP A 110 -14.84 -14.86 31.74
C TRP A 110 -13.82 -15.89 32.31
N VAL A 111 -12.63 -15.97 31.79
CA VAL A 111 -11.62 -16.92 32.26
C VAL A 111 -10.57 -16.16 33.06
N ASN A 112 -10.17 -16.70 34.20
CA ASN A 112 -9.23 -16.26 35.26
C ASN A 112 -7.84 -15.78 34.73
N ALA A 113 -7.80 -14.89 33.77
CA ALA A 113 -6.58 -14.26 33.30
C ALA A 113 -6.32 -13.01 34.14
N SER A 114 -5.13 -12.88 34.71
CA SER A 114 -4.65 -11.65 35.32
C SER A 114 -4.91 -10.49 34.35
N PRO A 115 -5.36 -9.31 34.83
CA PRO A 115 -5.63 -8.17 33.99
C PRO A 115 -4.35 -7.86 33.17
N SER A 116 -4.40 -8.09 31.85
CA SER A 116 -3.31 -7.72 30.99
C SER A 116 -3.33 -6.20 30.85
N ARG A 117 -2.20 -5.55 31.09
CA ARG A 117 -2.04 -4.13 30.88
C ARG A 117 -1.58 -3.89 29.45
N LEU A 118 -2.11 -2.84 28.85
CA LEU A 118 -1.71 -2.36 27.53
C LEU A 118 -0.74 -1.20 27.70
N ASN A 119 0.28 -1.17 26.87
CA ASN A 119 1.13 0.00 26.79
C ASN A 119 0.44 1.13 25.99
N ARG A 120 0.96 2.35 26.12
CA ARG A 120 0.39 3.53 25.46
C ARG A 120 0.35 3.40 23.95
N LEU A 121 1.39 2.84 23.33
CA LEU A 121 1.44 2.63 21.88
C LEU A 121 0.33 1.68 21.41
N GLU A 122 0.11 0.57 22.11
CA GLU A 122 -0.94 -0.39 21.74
C GLU A 122 -2.35 0.21 21.93
N MET A 123 -2.55 1.01 22.98
CA MET A 123 -3.81 1.76 23.16
C MET A 123 -4.01 2.77 22.02
N ALA A 124 -2.99 3.54 21.68
CA ALA A 124 -3.05 4.51 20.58
C ALA A 124 -3.36 3.82 19.24
N LYS A 125 -2.77 2.65 18.97
CA LYS A 125 -3.07 1.83 17.78
C LYS A 125 -4.54 1.37 17.76
N GLN A 126 -5.08 0.91 18.88
CA GLN A 126 -6.48 0.48 18.97
C GLN A 126 -7.45 1.63 18.67
N VAL A 127 -7.21 2.79 19.28
CA VAL A 127 -8.01 4.01 19.02
C VAL A 127 -7.91 4.43 17.57
N LEU A 128 -6.69 4.38 16.98
CA LEU A 128 -6.46 4.76 15.61
C LEU A 128 -7.12 3.78 14.63
N LYS A 129 -7.12 2.47 14.90
CA LYS A 129 -7.87 1.47 14.11
C LYS A 129 -9.37 1.81 14.09
N ALA A 130 -9.96 2.03 15.24
CA ALA A 130 -11.38 2.39 15.35
C ALA A 130 -11.71 3.74 14.67
N PHE A 131 -10.74 4.67 14.66
CA PHE A 131 -10.86 5.94 13.93
C PHE A 131 -10.85 5.74 12.42
N ILE A 132 -9.91 4.92 11.90
CA ILE A 132 -9.76 4.62 10.47
C ILE A 132 -11.02 3.93 9.93
N ASP A 133 -11.54 2.93 10.65
CA ASP A 133 -12.72 2.15 10.24
C ASP A 133 -13.97 3.02 10.05
N LYS A 134 -14.08 4.12 10.81
CA LYS A 134 -15.20 5.07 10.72
C LYS A 134 -15.07 6.08 9.57
N ARG A 135 -13.99 6.04 8.78
CA ARG A 135 -13.67 7.07 7.78
C ARG A 135 -13.31 6.50 6.41
N PRO A 136 -14.21 5.73 5.77
CA PRO A 136 -13.90 4.98 4.55
C PRO A 136 -13.54 5.84 3.33
N THR A 137 -13.87 7.14 3.36
CA THR A 137 -13.68 8.07 2.22
C THR A 137 -12.50 9.02 2.40
N ASP A 138 -11.89 9.05 3.59
CA ASP A 138 -10.79 9.95 3.91
C ASP A 138 -9.44 9.31 3.53
N ARG A 139 -8.49 10.11 3.02
CA ARG A 139 -7.11 9.65 2.85
C ARG A 139 -6.37 9.82 4.16
N ILE A 140 -5.81 8.73 4.66
CA ILE A 140 -5.11 8.71 5.94
C ILE A 140 -3.68 8.23 5.70
N GLY A 141 -2.70 8.90 6.33
CA GLY A 141 -1.30 8.48 6.35
C GLY A 141 -0.75 8.53 7.76
N ILE A 142 0.34 7.79 8.01
CA ILE A 142 0.97 7.69 9.33
C ILE A 142 2.43 8.16 9.22
N VAL A 143 2.78 9.09 10.09
CA VAL A 143 4.15 9.50 10.38
C VAL A 143 4.48 8.99 11.78
N ALA A 144 5.41 8.07 11.90
CA ALA A 144 5.91 7.62 13.19
C ALA A 144 7.11 8.46 13.60
N PHE A 145 7.22 8.79 14.87
CA PHE A 145 8.32 9.62 15.35
C PHE A 145 8.77 9.27 16.78
N ALA A 146 10.01 9.56 17.06
CA ALA A 146 10.62 9.63 18.38
C ALA A 146 11.74 10.66 18.33
N THR A 147 13.01 10.28 18.35
CA THR A 147 14.14 11.20 18.12
C THR A 147 14.12 11.80 16.71
N GLU A 148 13.64 11.03 15.74
CA GLU A 148 13.44 11.39 14.33
C GLU A 148 12.04 11.01 13.88
N ALA A 149 11.59 11.62 12.76
CA ALA A 149 10.29 11.33 12.17
C ALA A 149 10.46 10.64 10.80
N TYR A 150 9.67 9.60 10.54
CA TYR A 150 9.61 8.93 9.25
C TYR A 150 8.17 8.61 8.83
N ILE A 151 7.98 8.39 7.54
CA ILE A 151 6.68 8.06 6.99
C ILE A 151 6.49 6.54 7.09
N ALA A 152 5.68 6.12 8.05
CA ALA A 152 5.32 4.72 8.23
C ALA A 152 4.30 4.24 7.18
N SER A 153 3.38 5.12 6.78
CA SER A 153 2.45 4.88 5.69
C SER A 153 2.15 6.18 4.94
N PRO A 154 2.22 6.19 3.60
CA PRO A 154 1.82 7.35 2.82
C PRO A 154 0.31 7.59 2.95
N LEU A 155 -0.14 8.79 2.57
CA LEU A 155 -1.57 9.11 2.50
C LEU A 155 -2.25 8.20 1.46
N THR A 156 -3.19 7.38 1.91
CA THR A 156 -3.88 6.39 1.09
C THR A 156 -5.36 6.28 1.45
N LEU A 157 -6.16 5.83 0.49
CA LEU A 157 -7.53 5.36 0.69
C LEU A 157 -7.57 3.84 0.95
N ASP A 158 -6.46 3.14 0.75
CA ASP A 158 -6.34 1.72 1.08
C ASP A 158 -6.10 1.58 2.59
N HIS A 159 -7.20 1.53 3.33
CA HIS A 159 -7.16 1.43 4.79
C HIS A 159 -6.65 0.06 5.25
N GLU A 160 -6.82 -0.99 4.45
CA GLU A 160 -6.25 -2.30 4.79
C GLU A 160 -4.72 -2.27 4.77
N PHE A 161 -4.13 -1.63 3.75
CA PHE A 161 -2.69 -1.39 3.70
C PHE A 161 -2.22 -0.51 4.88
N LEU A 162 -2.99 0.54 5.21
CA LEU A 162 -2.70 1.44 6.32
C LEU A 162 -2.67 0.69 7.66
N LEU A 163 -3.69 -0.14 7.93
CA LEU A 163 -3.82 -0.94 9.16
C LEU A 163 -2.68 -1.96 9.28
N ARG A 164 -2.30 -2.63 8.19
CA ARG A 164 -1.14 -3.54 8.20
C ARG A 164 0.17 -2.83 8.56
N ASN A 165 0.36 -1.60 8.08
CA ASN A 165 1.54 -0.81 8.44
C ASN A 165 1.49 -0.34 9.89
N LEU A 166 0.31 0.07 10.39
CA LEU A 166 0.10 0.43 11.78
C LEU A 166 0.45 -0.73 12.73
N ASP A 167 0.04 -1.96 12.39
CA ASP A 167 0.31 -3.14 13.18
C ASP A 167 1.80 -3.48 13.30
N ARG A 168 2.57 -3.18 12.26
CA ARG A 168 4.03 -3.40 12.22
C ARG A 168 4.83 -2.41 13.08
N LEU A 169 4.24 -1.29 13.49
CA LEU A 169 4.93 -0.32 14.34
C LEU A 169 5.20 -0.93 15.71
N GLN A 170 6.45 -0.92 16.14
CA GLN A 170 6.90 -1.47 17.42
C GLN A 170 7.88 -0.50 18.06
N LEU A 171 7.84 -0.40 19.39
CA LEU A 171 8.83 0.35 20.16
C LEU A 171 10.23 -0.19 19.86
N GLY A 172 11.23 0.71 19.86
CA GLY A 172 12.62 0.34 19.54
C GLY A 172 12.92 0.19 18.04
N THR A 173 11.93 0.37 17.14
CA THR A 173 12.17 0.38 15.68
C THR A 173 13.03 1.57 15.27
N ILE A 174 12.88 2.69 15.95
CA ILE A 174 13.68 3.92 15.82
C ILE A 174 14.30 4.25 17.16
N ASN A 175 15.29 5.15 17.17
CA ASN A 175 15.87 5.64 18.42
C ASN A 175 14.78 6.35 19.24
N ASP A 176 14.35 5.70 20.31
CA ASP A 176 13.19 6.06 21.14
C ASP A 176 13.55 6.88 22.40
N ASN A 177 14.82 7.29 22.54
CA ASN A 177 15.31 8.00 23.73
C ASN A 177 14.75 9.42 23.87
N ARG A 178 14.24 10.02 22.81
CA ARG A 178 13.79 11.43 22.78
C ARG A 178 12.56 11.58 21.89
N THR A 179 11.89 12.74 22.04
CA THR A 179 10.63 13.04 21.34
C THR A 179 10.76 14.34 20.54
N ALA A 180 10.75 14.25 19.19
CA ALA A 180 10.92 15.36 18.25
C ALA A 180 9.58 15.74 17.61
N ILE A 181 8.68 16.36 18.38
CA ILE A 181 7.33 16.77 17.95
C ILE A 181 7.40 17.71 16.72
N GLY A 182 8.29 18.71 16.75
CA GLY A 182 8.43 19.64 15.65
C GLY A 182 8.82 18.96 14.33
N SER A 183 9.69 17.95 14.37
CA SER A 183 10.05 17.15 13.19
C SER A 183 8.88 16.33 12.68
N ALA A 184 8.10 15.74 13.58
CA ALA A 184 6.89 14.97 13.25
C ALA A 184 5.84 15.84 12.54
N LEU A 185 5.51 16.99 13.14
CA LEU A 185 4.58 17.95 12.55
C LEU A 185 5.07 18.46 11.18
N SER A 186 6.36 18.83 11.06
CA SER A 186 6.94 19.27 9.80
C SER A 186 6.79 18.20 8.70
N THR A 187 7.07 16.94 9.03
CA THR A 187 6.94 15.81 8.11
C THR A 187 5.50 15.60 7.69
N ALA A 188 4.55 15.62 8.63
CA ALA A 188 3.12 15.47 8.37
C ALA A 188 2.58 16.61 7.48
N ILE A 189 2.91 17.86 7.79
CA ILE A 189 2.48 19.02 7.02
C ILE A 189 3.03 18.99 5.60
N ASN A 190 4.30 18.61 5.43
CA ASN A 190 4.90 18.48 4.10
C ASN A 190 4.17 17.46 3.22
N ARG A 191 3.60 16.40 3.78
CA ARG A 191 2.79 15.42 3.03
C ARG A 191 1.43 15.97 2.61
N LEU A 192 0.87 16.89 3.39
CA LEU A 192 -0.43 17.50 3.12
C LEU A 192 -0.34 18.72 2.21
N ARG A 193 0.78 19.42 2.22
CA ARG A 193 0.94 20.72 1.58
C ARG A 193 0.64 20.69 0.06
N GLU A 194 1.10 19.67 -0.64
CA GLU A 194 1.00 19.54 -2.09
C GLU A 194 -0.38 19.02 -2.57
N LEU A 195 -1.22 18.61 -1.64
CA LEU A 195 -2.53 18.04 -1.97
C LEU A 195 -3.56 19.17 -2.22
N LYS A 196 -4.49 18.89 -3.14
CA LYS A 196 -5.55 19.84 -3.55
C LYS A 196 -6.86 19.64 -2.79
N SER A 197 -6.86 18.92 -1.67
CA SER A 197 -8.04 18.70 -0.85
C SER A 197 -8.54 20.00 -0.21
N LYS A 198 -9.85 20.06 0.01
CA LYS A 198 -10.49 21.20 0.69
C LYS A 198 -10.17 21.28 2.18
N SER A 199 -9.88 20.15 2.80
CA SER A 199 -9.59 20.06 4.23
C SER A 199 -8.37 19.19 4.47
N LYS A 200 -7.43 19.70 5.25
CA LYS A 200 -6.16 19.06 5.60
C LYS A 200 -6.01 19.05 7.11
N ILE A 201 -5.76 17.89 7.68
CA ILE A 201 -5.70 17.69 9.13
C ILE A 201 -4.43 16.94 9.49
N VAL A 202 -3.75 17.40 10.53
CA VAL A 202 -2.73 16.64 11.26
C VAL A 202 -3.29 16.25 12.62
N ILE A 203 -3.15 14.99 12.99
CA ILE A 203 -3.47 14.49 14.33
C ILE A 203 -2.14 14.09 14.95
N LEU A 204 -1.73 14.80 16.01
CA LEU A 204 -0.55 14.47 16.80
C LEU A 204 -0.97 13.65 18.01
N MET A 205 -0.42 12.44 18.13
CA MET A 205 -0.62 11.55 19.30
C MET A 205 0.72 11.38 20.01
N THR A 206 0.83 11.91 21.21
CA THR A 206 2.07 11.90 22.03
C THR A 206 1.74 11.84 23.52
N ASP A 207 2.67 11.32 24.29
CA ASP A 207 2.60 11.26 25.76
C ASP A 207 3.65 12.14 26.45
N GLY A 208 4.47 12.85 25.66
CA GLY A 208 5.65 13.52 26.20
C GLY A 208 5.84 14.96 25.76
N GLN A 209 6.94 15.52 26.29
CA GLN A 209 7.44 16.83 25.94
C GLN A 209 8.33 16.76 24.71
N ASN A 210 8.36 17.86 23.97
CA ASN A 210 9.36 18.02 22.92
C ASN A 210 10.75 18.24 23.51
N ASN A 211 11.61 17.24 23.40
CA ASN A 211 12.97 17.27 23.93
C ASN A 211 14.04 16.97 22.84
N ALA A 212 13.64 16.87 21.60
CA ALA A 212 14.50 16.68 20.44
C ALA A 212 13.98 17.43 19.20
N GLY A 213 14.77 17.39 18.14
CA GLY A 213 14.44 18.05 16.87
C GLY A 213 15.01 19.45 16.74
N LYS A 214 15.17 19.91 15.49
CA LYS A 214 15.77 21.21 15.17
C LYS A 214 14.75 22.36 15.17
N VAL A 215 13.48 22.04 15.02
CA VAL A 215 12.40 23.05 14.86
C VAL A 215 11.44 22.95 16.05
N PRO A 216 11.16 24.06 16.75
CA PRO A 216 10.18 24.09 17.82
C PRO A 216 8.77 23.75 17.32
N PRO A 217 7.94 23.00 18.09
CA PRO A 217 6.59 22.63 17.68
C PRO A 217 5.69 23.83 17.35
N LEU A 218 5.74 24.89 18.14
CA LEU A 218 4.94 26.11 17.93
C LEU A 218 5.25 26.81 16.61
N THR A 219 6.53 26.89 16.21
CA THR A 219 6.92 27.46 14.91
C THR A 219 6.33 26.64 13.75
N VAL A 220 6.25 25.32 13.90
CA VAL A 220 5.64 24.45 12.91
C VAL A 220 4.12 24.59 12.90
N ALA A 221 3.49 24.79 14.06
CA ALA A 221 2.05 25.04 14.17
C ALA A 221 1.65 26.36 13.48
N GLU A 222 2.45 27.43 13.62
CA GLU A 222 2.25 28.68 12.89
C GLU A 222 2.37 28.49 11.36
N ALA A 223 3.32 27.67 10.92
CA ALA A 223 3.44 27.32 9.51
C ALA A 223 2.23 26.52 9.00
N ALA A 224 1.72 25.58 9.80
CA ALA A 224 0.50 24.83 9.50
C ALA A 224 -0.71 25.75 9.30
N GLN A 225 -0.88 26.73 10.19
CA GLN A 225 -1.94 27.73 10.11
C GLN A 225 -1.88 28.51 8.78
N LYS A 226 -0.69 28.98 8.39
CA LYS A 226 -0.49 29.70 7.11
C LYS A 226 -0.77 28.82 5.88
N LEU A 227 -0.58 27.51 6.00
CA LEU A 227 -0.87 26.53 4.94
C LEU A 227 -2.32 26.00 4.96
N GLY A 228 -3.16 26.49 5.89
CA GLY A 228 -4.55 26.05 6.05
C GLY A 228 -4.65 24.60 6.55
N VAL A 229 -3.65 24.09 7.25
CA VAL A 229 -3.65 22.74 7.85
C VAL A 229 -4.08 22.87 9.31
N LYS A 230 -5.13 22.13 9.70
CA LYS A 230 -5.56 22.06 11.10
C LYS A 230 -4.76 21.01 11.85
N VAL A 231 -4.27 21.36 13.02
CA VAL A 231 -3.54 20.45 13.90
C VAL A 231 -4.42 20.13 15.11
N TYR A 232 -4.62 18.84 15.38
CA TYR A 232 -5.27 18.35 16.58
C TYR A 232 -4.24 17.55 17.38
N THR A 233 -4.22 17.77 18.67
CA THR A 233 -3.31 17.08 19.59
C THR A 233 -4.09 16.14 20.50
N ILE A 234 -3.57 14.95 20.71
CA ILE A 234 -4.11 13.91 21.57
C ILE A 234 -3.02 13.48 22.55
N GLY A 235 -3.17 13.81 23.83
CA GLY A 235 -2.31 13.30 24.87
C GLY A 235 -2.63 11.84 25.17
N VAL A 236 -1.61 10.98 25.20
CA VAL A 236 -1.75 9.55 25.48
C VAL A 236 -1.13 9.24 26.84
N GLY A 237 -1.92 8.77 27.81
CA GLY A 237 -1.43 8.39 29.14
C GLY A 237 -2.25 8.99 30.25
N MET A 238 -1.94 8.58 31.49
CA MET A 238 -2.57 9.10 32.68
C MET A 238 -1.69 10.17 33.33
N ARG A 239 -2.30 11.08 34.09
CA ARG A 239 -1.56 12.07 34.87
C ARG A 239 -0.96 11.42 36.11
N GLY A 240 0.22 11.87 36.52
CA GLY A 240 0.88 11.45 37.76
C GLY A 240 2.00 10.45 37.52
N MET A 241 1.89 9.25 38.07
CA MET A 241 2.94 8.22 37.99
C MET A 241 2.48 7.08 37.08
N ALA A 242 3.28 6.71 36.09
CA ALA A 242 2.99 5.62 35.17
C ALA A 242 3.87 4.39 35.43
N PRO A 243 3.31 3.18 35.40
CA PRO A 243 4.07 1.94 35.54
C PRO A 243 4.82 1.61 34.26
N MET A 244 6.14 1.78 34.26
CA MET A 244 7.01 1.41 33.19
C MET A 244 7.57 0.01 33.42
N PRO A 245 7.42 -0.93 32.47
CA PRO A 245 7.94 -2.28 32.60
C PRO A 245 9.47 -2.29 32.64
N GLN A 246 10.05 -3.08 33.53
CA GLN A 246 11.48 -3.32 33.60
C GLN A 246 11.79 -4.72 33.08
N TYR A 247 12.82 -4.81 32.22
CA TYR A 247 13.26 -6.05 31.63
C TYR A 247 14.67 -6.40 32.10
N TRP A 248 14.90 -7.67 32.43
CA TRP A 248 16.22 -8.23 32.72
C TRP A 248 16.39 -9.53 31.93
N GLY A 249 17.43 -9.61 31.12
CA GLY A 249 17.65 -10.77 30.24
C GLY A 249 16.48 -11.06 29.29
N GLY A 250 15.74 -10.05 28.84
CA GLY A 250 14.58 -10.20 27.95
C GLY A 250 13.27 -10.62 28.64
N ARG A 251 13.30 -10.80 29.98
CA ARG A 251 12.10 -11.12 30.78
C ARG A 251 11.67 -9.92 31.59
N LYS A 252 10.36 -9.69 31.65
CA LYS A 252 9.77 -8.65 32.51
C LYS A 252 9.93 -9.04 33.96
N VAL A 253 10.67 -8.23 34.72
CA VAL A 253 10.97 -8.48 36.16
C VAL A 253 10.12 -7.65 37.12
N GLY A 254 9.48 -6.59 36.62
CA GLY A 254 8.65 -5.73 37.45
C GLY A 254 8.28 -4.42 36.75
N TYR A 255 7.84 -3.45 37.57
CA TYR A 255 7.50 -2.11 37.11
C TYR A 255 8.26 -1.07 37.92
N ARG A 256 8.70 -0.02 37.26
CA ARG A 256 9.19 1.21 37.87
C ARG A 256 8.14 2.29 37.67
N GLN A 257 7.79 3.01 38.73
CA GLN A 257 6.94 4.19 38.64
C GLN A 257 7.76 5.35 38.03
N VAL A 258 7.28 5.93 36.94
CA VAL A 258 7.92 7.05 36.26
C VAL A 258 6.93 8.23 36.28
N PRO A 259 7.38 9.46 36.64
CA PRO A 259 6.50 10.61 36.52
C PRO A 259 6.11 10.86 35.07
N VAL A 260 4.84 11.15 34.86
CA VAL A 260 4.29 11.50 33.55
C VAL A 260 4.32 13.02 33.44
N ASP A 261 5.04 13.49 32.43
CA ASP A 261 5.23 14.91 32.15
C ASP A 261 4.73 15.24 30.76
N ILE A 262 3.40 15.40 30.66
CA ILE A 262 2.75 15.85 29.41
C ILE A 262 2.74 17.36 29.40
N ASP A 263 3.39 17.97 28.41
CA ASP A 263 3.38 19.42 28.22
C ASP A 263 2.04 19.88 27.60
N GLU A 264 1.01 19.89 28.44
CA GLU A 264 -0.34 20.29 28.02
C GLU A 264 -0.36 21.73 27.51
N ASP A 265 0.46 22.63 28.06
CA ASP A 265 0.49 24.03 27.68
C ASP A 265 0.97 24.22 26.24
N THR A 266 1.95 23.42 25.81
CA THR A 266 2.43 23.43 24.41
C THR A 266 1.44 22.74 23.47
N LEU A 267 0.76 21.68 23.95
CA LEU A 267 -0.18 20.92 23.13
C LEU A 267 -1.53 21.66 22.93
N GLN A 268 -1.90 22.57 23.81
CA GLN A 268 -3.15 23.36 23.70
C GLN A 268 -3.02 24.62 22.83
N LYS A 269 -1.81 25.08 22.57
CA LYS A 269 -1.51 26.24 21.71
C LYS A 269 -1.50 25.86 20.24
#